data_ec56e0cde7807674fab46bcb023c2d66
#
_entry.id   ec56e0cde7807674fab46bcb023c2d66
#
_cell.length_a   1.000
_cell.length_b   1.000
_cell.length_c   1.000
_cell.angle_alpha   90.00
_cell.angle_beta   90.00
_cell.angle_gamma   90.00
#
_symmetry.space_group_name_H-M   'P 1'
#
loop_
_entity.id
_entity.type
_entity.pdbx_description
1 polymer ?
#
loop_
_entity_poly.entity_id
_entity_poly.type
_entity_poly.pdbx_seq_one_letter_code
_entity_poly.pdbx_strand_id
1 'polypeptide(L)'
;MSFKNDQVSEGETERILELARECLEVPGDFVEFGCYKGDTSLFLAELIVEKSVDKTGKTGGNGAKKLWIYDSFEGLPEKTTMDESVLGVDFKGGELFVTKREVKQRFLRAGLPVPVIKKSWFSDLKNEDLPEMIAFAFLDGDFYESIRDSLRLVSPKMVEGGVIVVHDYTNSALPGVRKAVDEWGEADGVRLVLL
;
A
#
# COMPACT_ATOMS: atom_id res chain seq x y z
N MET A 1 9.22 -17.24 -7.64
CA MET A 1 9.78 -16.32 -8.67
C MET A 1 10.40 -15.14 -7.94
N SER A 2 11.53 -14.63 -8.37
CA SER A 2 12.07 -13.40 -7.78
C SER A 2 11.47 -12.21 -8.53
N PHE A 3 10.55 -11.49 -7.91
CA PHE A 3 10.11 -10.20 -8.43
C PHE A 3 11.20 -9.16 -8.11
N LYS A 4 11.34 -8.17 -8.96
CA LYS A 4 12.20 -7.02 -8.71
C LYS A 4 11.31 -5.82 -8.46
N ASN A 5 11.57 -5.07 -7.39
CA ASN A 5 10.91 -3.82 -7.12
C ASN A 5 11.78 -2.68 -7.65
N ASP A 6 11.21 -1.81 -8.47
CA ASP A 6 11.94 -0.71 -9.09
C ASP A 6 11.81 0.60 -8.28
N GLN A 7 10.84 0.68 -7.35
CA GLN A 7 10.54 1.91 -6.57
C GLN A 7 10.94 1.77 -5.10
N VAL A 8 10.81 0.59 -4.52
CA VAL A 8 11.14 0.31 -3.13
C VAL A 8 12.43 -0.49 -3.09
N SER A 9 13.39 -0.09 -2.27
CA SER A 9 14.67 -0.79 -2.15
C SER A 9 14.49 -2.23 -1.63
N GLU A 10 15.48 -3.08 -1.84
CA GLU A 10 15.44 -4.48 -1.38
C GLU A 10 15.26 -4.56 0.15
N GLY A 11 16.00 -3.74 0.90
CA GLY A 11 15.90 -3.72 2.37
C GLY A 11 14.55 -3.22 2.88
N GLU A 12 13.97 -2.22 2.23
CA GLU A 12 12.60 -1.75 2.55
C GLU A 12 11.57 -2.81 2.17
N THR A 13 11.70 -3.44 1.01
CA THR A 13 10.83 -4.55 0.59
C THR A 13 10.85 -5.69 1.61
N GLU A 14 12.04 -6.11 2.07
CA GLU A 14 12.18 -7.12 3.12
C GLU A 14 11.47 -6.67 4.42
N ARG A 15 11.66 -5.41 4.82
CA ARG A 15 11.02 -4.87 6.02
C ARG A 15 9.50 -4.82 5.90
N ILE A 16 8.96 -4.40 4.77
CA ILE A 16 7.51 -4.42 4.48
C ILE A 16 6.96 -5.83 4.62
N LEU A 17 7.65 -6.82 4.04
CA LEU A 17 7.22 -8.22 4.09
C LEU A 17 7.32 -8.84 5.49
N GLU A 18 8.33 -8.48 6.29
CA GLU A 18 8.42 -8.88 7.70
C GLU A 18 7.19 -8.39 8.48
N LEU A 19 6.86 -7.11 8.36
CA LEU A 19 5.71 -6.50 9.02
C LEU A 19 4.38 -7.10 8.53
N ALA A 20 4.26 -7.35 7.25
CA ALA A 20 3.09 -8.00 6.67
C ALA A 20 2.93 -9.45 7.19
N ARG A 21 4.04 -10.19 7.37
CA ARG A 21 4.01 -11.55 7.96
C ARG A 21 3.47 -11.54 9.39
N GLU A 22 3.84 -10.57 10.21
CA GLU A 22 3.30 -10.42 11.57
C GLU A 22 1.77 -10.25 11.55
N CYS A 23 1.23 -9.60 10.52
CA CYS A 23 -0.19 -9.33 10.35
C CYS A 23 -1.00 -10.49 9.72
N LEU A 24 -0.36 -11.60 9.32
CA LEU A 24 -1.08 -12.71 8.70
C LEU A 24 -2.10 -13.37 9.63
N GLU A 25 -1.83 -13.39 10.94
CA GLU A 25 -2.73 -13.95 11.95
C GLU A 25 -3.68 -12.90 12.56
N VAL A 26 -3.46 -11.62 12.29
CA VAL A 26 -4.32 -10.52 12.75
C VAL A 26 -5.60 -10.51 11.91
N PRO A 27 -6.81 -10.42 12.47
CA PRO A 27 -8.05 -10.34 11.68
C PRO A 27 -8.04 -9.15 10.72
N GLY A 28 -8.67 -9.30 9.54
CA GLY A 28 -8.78 -8.23 8.54
C GLY A 28 -7.92 -8.46 7.30
N ASP A 29 -8.12 -7.62 6.31
CA ASP A 29 -7.48 -7.69 5.00
C ASP A 29 -6.20 -6.83 4.93
N PHE A 30 -5.47 -6.96 3.83
CA PHE A 30 -4.33 -6.12 3.50
C PHE A 30 -4.74 -5.08 2.48
N VAL A 31 -4.23 -3.85 2.64
CA VAL A 31 -4.48 -2.75 1.71
C VAL A 31 -3.18 -2.10 1.26
N GLU A 32 -3.14 -1.64 0.02
CA GLU A 32 -2.06 -0.87 -0.56
C GLU A 32 -2.62 0.36 -1.27
N PHE A 33 -2.09 1.52 -0.95
CA PHE A 33 -2.43 2.81 -1.53
C PHE A 33 -1.24 3.34 -2.32
N GLY A 34 -1.37 3.39 -3.65
CA GLY A 34 -0.28 3.61 -4.59
C GLY A 34 0.44 2.30 -4.91
N CYS A 35 0.24 1.79 -6.09
CA CYS A 35 0.85 0.51 -6.46
C CYS A 35 1.81 0.61 -7.65
N TYR A 36 1.72 1.70 -8.43
CA TYR A 36 2.45 1.84 -9.67
C TYR A 36 2.38 0.54 -10.51
N LYS A 37 3.52 -0.11 -10.78
CA LYS A 37 3.54 -1.38 -11.52
C LYS A 37 3.06 -2.59 -10.70
N GLY A 38 2.82 -2.44 -9.40
CA GLY A 38 2.36 -3.50 -8.50
C GLY A 38 3.48 -4.46 -8.06
N ASP A 39 4.73 -3.98 -7.93
CA ASP A 39 5.84 -4.82 -7.49
C ASP A 39 5.67 -5.23 -6.03
N THR A 40 5.40 -4.28 -5.12
CA THR A 40 5.09 -4.56 -3.71
C THR A 40 3.81 -5.38 -3.58
N SER A 41 2.79 -5.05 -4.38
CA SER A 41 1.53 -5.80 -4.44
C SER A 41 1.73 -7.29 -4.74
N LEU A 42 2.63 -7.65 -5.67
CA LEU A 42 2.92 -9.04 -6.03
C LEU A 42 3.55 -9.79 -4.86
N PHE A 43 4.50 -9.18 -4.14
CA PHE A 43 5.10 -9.77 -2.95
C PHE A 43 4.07 -9.98 -1.82
N LEU A 44 3.21 -9.00 -1.58
CA LEU A 44 2.14 -9.12 -0.58
C LEU A 44 1.15 -10.23 -0.96
N ALA A 45 0.79 -10.35 -2.23
CA ALA A 45 -0.10 -11.40 -2.70
C ALA A 45 0.53 -12.80 -2.59
N GLU A 46 1.82 -12.95 -2.93
CA GLU A 46 2.57 -14.19 -2.77
C GLU A 46 2.58 -14.63 -1.31
N LEU A 47 2.88 -13.69 -0.38
CA LEU A 47 2.87 -13.93 1.06
C LEU A 47 1.50 -14.40 1.57
N ILE A 48 0.40 -13.78 1.12
CA ILE A 48 -0.97 -14.17 1.49
C ILE A 48 -1.27 -15.59 0.97
N VAL A 49 -0.88 -15.89 -0.27
CA VAL A 49 -1.10 -17.21 -0.88
C VAL A 49 -0.31 -18.29 -0.16
N GLU A 50 0.98 -18.07 0.13
CA GLU A 50 1.82 -19.01 0.88
C GLU A 50 1.20 -19.41 2.21
N LYS A 51 0.62 -18.45 2.94
CA LYS A 51 -0.05 -18.71 4.21
C LYS A 51 -1.40 -19.43 4.05
N SER A 52 -2.09 -19.19 2.91
CA SER A 52 -3.42 -19.74 2.63
C SER A 52 -3.38 -21.20 2.14
N VAL A 53 -2.20 -21.75 1.87
CA VAL A 53 -2.01 -23.14 1.45
C VAL A 53 -2.04 -24.05 2.68
N ASP A 54 -3.02 -24.94 2.77
CA ASP A 54 -3.07 -25.93 3.83
C ASP A 54 -2.03 -27.06 3.61
N LYS A 55 -1.88 -27.95 4.60
CA LYS A 55 -0.96 -29.10 4.54
C LYS A 55 -1.27 -30.09 3.39
N THR A 56 -2.40 -29.91 2.71
CA THR A 56 -2.83 -30.75 1.55
C THR A 56 -2.58 -30.06 0.22
N GLY A 57 -2.02 -28.83 0.22
CA GLY A 57 -1.75 -28.06 -0.99
C GLY A 57 -2.99 -27.36 -1.56
N LYS A 58 -4.09 -27.28 -0.83
CA LYS A 58 -5.28 -26.54 -1.27
C LYS A 58 -5.21 -25.10 -0.77
N THR A 59 -5.44 -24.16 -1.69
CA THR A 59 -5.61 -22.73 -1.39
C THR A 59 -7.07 -22.45 -1.03
N GLY A 60 -7.32 -21.61 0.00
CA GLY A 60 -8.64 -21.07 0.29
C GLY A 60 -9.44 -21.80 1.37
N GLY A 61 -8.95 -21.74 2.62
CA GLY A 61 -9.83 -21.93 3.79
C GLY A 61 -10.76 -20.72 3.97
N ASN A 62 -11.92 -20.91 4.65
CA ASN A 62 -12.75 -19.80 5.13
C ASN A 62 -11.88 -18.87 5.99
N GLY A 63 -11.68 -17.62 5.54
CA GLY A 63 -10.85 -16.63 6.25
C GLY A 63 -9.55 -16.25 5.55
N ALA A 64 -9.30 -16.67 4.31
CA ALA A 64 -8.15 -16.21 3.56
C ALA A 64 -8.20 -14.68 3.37
N LYS A 65 -7.11 -13.99 3.79
CA LYS A 65 -6.98 -12.55 3.60
C LYS A 65 -7.05 -12.17 2.13
N LYS A 66 -7.61 -11.00 1.86
CA LYS A 66 -7.59 -10.38 0.53
C LYS A 66 -6.56 -9.25 0.51
N LEU A 67 -6.00 -9.03 -0.66
CA LEU A 67 -5.27 -7.81 -0.97
C LEU A 67 -6.19 -6.85 -1.71
N TRP A 68 -6.21 -5.59 -1.26
CA TRP A 68 -6.93 -4.48 -1.88
C TRP A 68 -5.91 -3.45 -2.33
N ILE A 69 -6.02 -3.02 -3.58
CA ILE A 69 -5.13 -2.04 -4.20
C ILE A 69 -5.95 -0.83 -4.61
N TYR A 70 -5.50 0.34 -4.19
CA TYR A 70 -6.07 1.64 -4.53
C TYR A 70 -5.02 2.44 -5.29
N ASP A 71 -5.36 2.92 -6.47
CA ASP A 71 -4.48 3.73 -7.31
C ASP A 71 -5.34 4.58 -8.25
N SER A 72 -4.84 5.76 -8.61
CA SER A 72 -5.49 6.61 -9.60
C SER A 72 -5.46 5.97 -10.99
N PHE A 73 -4.40 5.22 -11.29
CA PHE A 73 -4.05 4.76 -12.63
C PHE A 73 -4.04 5.93 -13.65
N GLU A 74 -3.64 7.10 -13.16
CA GLU A 74 -3.45 8.35 -13.91
C GLU A 74 -2.08 8.98 -13.62
N GLY A 75 -1.26 8.29 -12.82
CA GLY A 75 0.04 8.76 -12.34
C GLY A 75 -0.12 9.63 -11.08
N LEU A 76 0.94 10.37 -10.76
CA LEU A 76 0.97 11.26 -9.61
C LEU A 76 -0.04 12.42 -9.77
N PRO A 77 -0.66 12.90 -8.68
CA PRO A 77 -1.46 14.12 -8.73
C PRO A 77 -0.57 15.36 -8.94
N GLU A 78 -1.18 16.51 -9.14
CA GLU A 78 -0.45 17.77 -9.12
C GLU A 78 0.06 18.05 -7.69
N LYS A 79 1.27 18.59 -7.60
CA LYS A 79 1.89 18.99 -6.34
C LYS A 79 1.14 20.14 -5.69
N THR A 80 1.15 20.14 -4.37
CA THR A 80 0.78 21.29 -3.56
C THR A 80 2.04 21.98 -3.02
N THR A 81 1.87 23.13 -2.37
CA THR A 81 2.96 23.82 -1.66
C THR A 81 3.55 22.97 -0.51
N MET A 82 2.82 21.95 -0.05
CA MET A 82 3.30 21.01 0.97
C MET A 82 4.37 20.06 0.44
N ASP A 83 4.41 19.86 -0.87
CA ASP A 83 5.29 18.91 -1.56
C ASP A 83 6.53 19.59 -2.18
N GLU A 84 6.70 20.89 -2.00
CA GLU A 84 7.87 21.62 -2.52
C GLU A 84 9.15 21.15 -1.82
N SER A 85 10.07 20.57 -2.60
CA SER A 85 11.37 20.10 -2.14
C SER A 85 12.45 21.13 -2.39
N VAL A 86 13.30 21.37 -1.38
CA VAL A 86 14.48 22.22 -1.49
C VAL A 86 15.62 21.59 -2.32
N LEU A 87 15.53 20.30 -2.62
CA LEU A 87 16.56 19.57 -3.36
C LEU A 87 16.46 19.74 -4.87
N GLY A 88 15.45 20.44 -5.38
CA GLY A 88 15.24 20.64 -6.82
C GLY A 88 14.83 19.38 -7.58
N VAL A 89 14.52 18.28 -6.86
CA VAL A 89 13.90 17.09 -7.45
C VAL A 89 12.43 17.40 -7.65
N ASP A 90 12.01 17.39 -8.90
CA ASP A 90 10.67 17.85 -9.27
C ASP A 90 9.87 16.73 -9.92
N PHE A 91 9.22 15.91 -9.08
CA PHE A 91 8.20 14.98 -9.56
C PHE A 91 7.00 15.77 -10.10
N LYS A 92 6.43 15.34 -11.21
CA LYS A 92 5.32 16.04 -11.88
C LYS A 92 4.06 15.22 -11.91
N GLY A 93 2.94 15.89 -11.94
CA GLY A 93 1.65 15.25 -12.20
C GLY A 93 1.71 14.37 -13.46
N GLY A 94 1.09 13.19 -13.38
CA GLY A 94 1.09 12.20 -14.45
C GLY A 94 2.32 11.28 -14.52
N GLU A 95 3.40 11.55 -13.77
CA GLU A 95 4.51 10.58 -13.64
C GLU A 95 4.05 9.32 -12.92
N LEU A 96 4.81 8.23 -13.04
CA LEU A 96 4.48 6.90 -12.51
C LEU A 96 3.14 6.34 -13.06
N PHE A 97 2.78 6.75 -14.27
CA PHE A 97 1.57 6.25 -14.93
C PHE A 97 1.67 4.75 -15.24
N VAL A 98 0.62 4.03 -14.93
CA VAL A 98 0.39 2.63 -15.28
C VAL A 98 -1.11 2.42 -15.45
N THR A 99 -1.51 1.46 -16.24
CA THR A 99 -2.93 1.11 -16.35
C THR A 99 -3.34 -0.02 -15.39
N LYS A 100 -4.55 0.05 -14.84
CA LYS A 100 -5.15 -1.04 -14.06
C LYS A 100 -5.05 -2.40 -14.80
N ARG A 101 -5.16 -2.38 -16.14
CA ARG A 101 -5.05 -3.59 -16.98
C ARG A 101 -3.65 -4.20 -16.89
N GLU A 102 -2.60 -3.38 -16.95
CA GLU A 102 -1.22 -3.85 -16.87
C GLU A 102 -0.94 -4.49 -15.51
N VAL A 103 -1.32 -3.83 -14.42
CA VAL A 103 -1.20 -4.40 -13.06
C VAL A 103 -1.94 -5.74 -12.98
N LYS A 104 -3.20 -5.80 -13.39
CA LYS A 104 -3.96 -7.06 -13.42
C LYS A 104 -3.25 -8.16 -14.22
N GLN A 105 -2.68 -7.83 -15.38
CA GLN A 105 -1.97 -8.80 -16.21
C GLN A 105 -0.70 -9.33 -15.54
N ARG A 106 -0.02 -8.54 -14.70
CA ARG A 106 1.15 -9.00 -13.94
C ARG A 106 0.77 -10.09 -12.95
N PHE A 107 -0.33 -9.94 -12.21
CA PHE A 107 -0.85 -10.99 -11.32
C PHE A 107 -1.17 -12.29 -12.08
N LEU A 108 -1.87 -12.18 -13.21
CA LEU A 108 -2.20 -13.34 -14.04
C LEU A 108 -0.94 -14.05 -14.55
N ARG A 109 0.08 -13.33 -15.01
CA ARG A 109 1.36 -13.90 -15.47
C ARG A 109 2.15 -14.54 -14.31
N ALA A 110 2.05 -14.01 -13.11
CA ALA A 110 2.67 -14.55 -11.91
C ALA A 110 1.92 -15.79 -11.37
N GLY A 111 0.73 -16.11 -11.90
CA GLY A 111 -0.11 -17.19 -11.37
C GLY A 111 -0.72 -16.89 -10.01
N LEU A 112 -0.78 -15.62 -9.63
CA LEU A 112 -1.32 -15.15 -8.36
C LEU A 112 -2.80 -14.73 -8.50
N PRO A 113 -3.60 -14.86 -7.43
CA PRO A 113 -4.95 -14.32 -7.41
C PRO A 113 -4.93 -12.81 -7.69
N VAL A 114 -5.81 -12.36 -8.57
CA VAL A 114 -5.95 -10.93 -8.84
C VAL A 114 -6.59 -10.26 -7.63
N PRO A 115 -5.96 -9.24 -7.01
CA PRO A 115 -6.51 -8.53 -5.86
C PRO A 115 -7.76 -7.73 -6.22
N VAL A 116 -8.43 -7.20 -5.21
CA VAL A 116 -9.47 -6.19 -5.42
C VAL A 116 -8.78 -4.89 -5.82
N ILE A 117 -8.86 -4.51 -7.09
CA ILE A 117 -8.21 -3.31 -7.62
C ILE A 117 -9.25 -2.22 -7.82
N LYS A 118 -9.11 -1.09 -7.13
CA LYS A 118 -9.98 0.06 -7.25
C LYS A 118 -9.24 1.22 -7.93
N LYS A 119 -9.76 1.67 -9.08
CA LYS A 119 -9.26 2.88 -9.75
C LYS A 119 -9.99 4.08 -9.15
N SER A 120 -9.26 4.93 -8.43
CA SER A 120 -9.78 6.19 -7.86
C SER A 120 -8.63 7.04 -7.36
N TRP A 121 -8.80 8.34 -7.34
CA TRP A 121 -8.02 9.21 -6.45
C TRP A 121 -8.37 8.89 -5.00
N PHE A 122 -7.42 9.02 -4.07
CA PHE A 122 -7.66 8.67 -2.66
C PHE A 122 -8.66 9.62 -2.01
N SER A 123 -8.69 10.90 -2.44
CA SER A 123 -9.66 11.89 -2.02
C SER A 123 -11.12 11.50 -2.32
N ASP A 124 -11.35 10.74 -3.39
CA ASP A 124 -12.69 10.35 -3.86
C ASP A 124 -13.19 9.06 -3.22
N LEU A 125 -12.30 8.32 -2.54
CA LEU A 125 -12.65 7.08 -1.85
C LEU A 125 -13.48 7.36 -0.60
N LYS A 126 -14.44 6.46 -0.35
CA LYS A 126 -15.30 6.47 0.83
C LYS A 126 -14.99 5.26 1.71
N ASN A 127 -15.43 5.30 2.95
CA ASN A 127 -15.25 4.21 3.91
C ASN A 127 -15.82 2.86 3.42
N GLU A 128 -16.89 2.88 2.62
CA GLU A 128 -17.51 1.70 2.02
C GLU A 128 -16.69 1.08 0.89
N ASP A 129 -15.70 1.80 0.36
CA ASP A 129 -14.80 1.32 -0.67
C ASP A 129 -13.65 0.47 -0.12
N LEU A 130 -13.44 0.51 1.19
CA LEU A 130 -12.39 -0.25 1.89
C LEU A 130 -12.99 -1.50 2.55
N PRO A 131 -12.14 -2.52 2.87
CA PRO A 131 -12.57 -3.63 3.71
C PRO A 131 -13.04 -3.12 5.08
N GLU A 132 -13.87 -3.90 5.77
CA GLU A 132 -14.37 -3.54 7.09
C GLU A 132 -13.27 -3.52 8.16
N MET A 133 -12.31 -4.43 8.04
CA MET A 133 -11.18 -4.58 8.95
C MET A 133 -9.88 -4.64 8.16
N ILE A 134 -8.88 -3.90 8.61
CA ILE A 134 -7.55 -3.83 8.01
C ILE A 134 -6.52 -4.30 9.02
N ALA A 135 -5.79 -5.36 8.67
CA ALA A 135 -4.67 -5.87 9.46
C ALA A 135 -3.34 -5.24 9.06
N PHE A 136 -3.18 -4.92 7.77
CA PHE A 136 -1.95 -4.33 7.25
C PHE A 136 -2.28 -3.30 6.18
N ALA A 137 -1.67 -2.12 6.28
CA ALA A 137 -1.79 -1.05 5.30
C ALA A 137 -0.40 -0.59 4.86
N PHE A 138 -0.14 -0.59 3.55
CA PHE A 138 1.03 0.01 2.94
C PHE A 138 0.61 1.27 2.19
N LEU A 139 1.16 2.42 2.57
CA LEU A 139 0.83 3.74 2.05
C LEU A 139 2.04 4.31 1.31
N ASP A 140 1.92 4.37 -0.01
CA ASP A 140 2.97 4.76 -0.95
C ASP A 140 2.38 5.77 -1.96
N GLY A 141 1.96 6.91 -1.43
CA GLY A 141 1.21 7.93 -2.19
C GLY A 141 2.04 9.13 -2.63
N ASP A 142 3.35 9.17 -2.33
CA ASP A 142 4.35 10.17 -2.70
C ASP A 142 4.09 11.59 -2.18
N PHE A 143 2.86 12.10 -2.22
CA PHE A 143 2.53 13.49 -1.91
C PHE A 143 1.66 13.65 -0.67
N TYR A 144 1.72 14.84 -0.08
CA TYR A 144 1.04 15.21 1.15
C TYR A 144 -0.43 14.82 1.17
N GLU A 145 -1.21 15.23 0.17
CA GLU A 145 -2.64 14.96 0.13
C GLU A 145 -2.94 13.47 0.00
N SER A 146 -2.15 12.74 -0.78
CA SER A 146 -2.30 11.29 -0.95
C SER A 146 -2.06 10.54 0.37
N ILE A 147 -0.99 10.89 1.10
CA ILE A 147 -0.71 10.25 2.40
C ILE A 147 -1.76 10.65 3.45
N ARG A 148 -2.12 11.94 3.53
CA ARG A 148 -3.17 12.42 4.44
C ARG A 148 -4.49 11.67 4.22
N ASP A 149 -4.93 11.54 2.97
CA ASP A 149 -6.20 10.92 2.63
C ASP A 149 -6.16 9.40 2.85
N SER A 150 -5.05 8.72 2.53
CA SER A 150 -4.90 7.30 2.83
C SER A 150 -4.89 7.02 4.33
N LEU A 151 -4.17 7.79 5.15
CA LEU A 151 -4.19 7.70 6.61
C LEU A 151 -5.60 7.89 7.17
N ARG A 152 -6.32 8.94 6.71
CA ARG A 152 -7.71 9.22 7.11
C ARG A 152 -8.65 8.04 6.82
N LEU A 153 -8.45 7.36 5.68
CA LEU A 153 -9.28 6.25 5.24
C LEU A 153 -8.99 4.96 6.00
N VAL A 154 -7.70 4.62 6.22
CA VAL A 154 -7.34 3.33 6.83
C VAL A 154 -7.47 3.34 8.36
N SER A 155 -7.14 4.46 9.03
CA SER A 155 -7.09 4.53 10.50
C SER A 155 -8.34 4.03 11.21
N PRO A 156 -9.57 4.42 10.82
CA PRO A 156 -10.77 3.97 11.51
C PRO A 156 -11.12 2.50 11.26
N LYS A 157 -10.40 1.83 10.36
CA LYS A 157 -10.61 0.43 9.97
C LYS A 157 -9.49 -0.50 10.40
N MET A 158 -8.40 0.06 10.92
CA MET A 158 -7.32 -0.74 11.48
C MET A 158 -7.79 -1.48 12.71
N VAL A 159 -7.39 -2.73 12.82
CA VAL A 159 -7.68 -3.55 14.00
C VAL A 159 -6.52 -3.52 14.98
N GLU A 160 -6.78 -3.88 16.24
CA GLU A 160 -5.74 -4.05 17.27
C GLU A 160 -4.67 -5.04 16.80
N GLY A 161 -3.41 -4.69 16.94
CA GLY A 161 -2.26 -5.46 16.43
C GLY A 161 -1.98 -5.26 14.94
N GLY A 162 -2.77 -4.45 14.25
CA GLY A 162 -2.53 -4.07 12.86
C GLY A 162 -1.34 -3.13 12.70
N VAL A 163 -0.82 -3.06 11.47
CA VAL A 163 0.35 -2.25 11.12
C VAL A 163 0.04 -1.36 9.92
N ILE A 164 0.36 -0.06 10.05
CA ILE A 164 0.44 0.88 8.94
C ILE A 164 1.91 1.11 8.63
N VAL A 165 2.30 0.94 7.37
CA VAL A 165 3.63 1.29 6.85
C VAL A 165 3.47 2.47 5.91
N VAL A 166 4.22 3.54 6.15
CA VAL A 166 4.29 4.70 5.25
C VAL A 166 5.67 4.74 4.62
N HIS A 167 5.70 4.70 3.29
CA HIS A 167 6.91 4.82 2.48
C HIS A 167 7.32 6.29 2.33
N ASP A 168 8.58 6.54 2.04
CA ASP A 168 9.15 7.87 1.76
C ASP A 168 9.09 8.90 2.90
N TYR A 169 8.85 8.49 4.15
CA TYR A 169 8.82 9.44 5.27
C TYR A 169 10.18 10.15 5.47
N THR A 170 11.28 9.46 5.21
CA THR A 170 12.63 10.02 5.33
C THR A 170 13.15 10.64 4.04
N ASN A 171 12.39 10.55 2.95
CA ASN A 171 12.80 11.02 1.63
C ASN A 171 12.66 12.55 1.51
N SER A 172 13.80 13.25 1.53
CA SER A 172 13.84 14.72 1.42
C SER A 172 13.35 15.25 0.05
N ALA A 173 13.21 14.38 -0.96
CA ALA A 173 12.62 14.76 -2.24
C ALA A 173 11.10 14.83 -2.19
N LEU A 174 10.48 14.16 -1.19
CA LEU A 174 9.03 14.05 -0.98
C LEU A 174 8.61 14.58 0.41
N PRO A 175 8.89 15.85 0.75
CA PRO A 175 8.70 16.39 2.09
C PRO A 175 7.23 16.40 2.55
N GLY A 176 6.30 16.33 1.61
CA GLY A 176 4.87 16.26 1.86
C GLY A 176 4.46 15.02 2.65
N VAL A 177 5.13 13.88 2.42
CA VAL A 177 4.88 12.63 3.15
C VAL A 177 5.10 12.84 4.66
N ARG A 178 6.27 13.35 5.04
CA ARG A 178 6.60 13.63 6.45
C ARG A 178 5.58 14.56 7.09
N LYS A 179 5.23 15.66 6.42
CA LYS A 179 4.26 16.63 6.94
C LYS A 179 2.90 15.98 7.20
N ALA A 180 2.41 15.16 6.26
CA ALA A 180 1.13 14.48 6.42
C ALA A 180 1.12 13.50 7.61
N VAL A 181 2.21 12.78 7.81
CA VAL A 181 2.38 11.84 8.94
C VAL A 181 2.49 12.59 10.26
N ASP A 182 3.33 13.63 10.34
CA ASP A 182 3.55 14.40 11.56
C ASP A 182 2.25 15.11 12.03
N GLU A 183 1.37 15.47 11.10
CA GLU A 183 0.07 16.08 11.40
C GLU A 183 -1.02 15.06 11.76
N TRP A 184 -0.88 13.81 11.33
CA TRP A 184 -1.92 12.80 11.53
C TRP A 184 -2.06 12.38 13.01
N GLY A 185 -0.96 12.31 13.76
CA GLY A 185 -0.93 11.81 15.12
C GLY A 185 -0.93 10.27 15.21
N GLU A 186 -1.07 9.75 16.44
CA GLU A 186 -1.07 8.32 16.70
C GLU A 186 -2.51 7.76 16.76
N ALA A 187 -2.72 6.56 16.28
CA ALA A 187 -3.95 5.79 16.47
C ALA A 187 -3.72 4.73 17.56
N ASP A 188 -4.61 4.67 18.56
CA ASP A 188 -4.50 3.72 19.65
C ASP A 188 -4.52 2.26 19.15
N GLY A 189 -3.57 1.45 19.63
CA GLY A 189 -3.50 0.02 19.34
C GLY A 189 -3.00 -0.34 17.93
N VAL A 190 -2.61 0.64 17.13
CA VAL A 190 -2.08 0.46 15.78
C VAL A 190 -0.60 0.86 15.75
N ARG A 191 0.24 -0.01 15.16
CA ARG A 191 1.66 0.29 15.00
C ARG A 191 1.89 1.02 13.68
N LEU A 192 2.41 2.23 13.74
CA LEU A 192 2.89 3.00 12.59
C LEU A 192 4.39 2.72 12.39
N VAL A 193 4.78 2.39 11.18
CA VAL A 193 6.19 2.20 10.76
C VAL A 193 6.50 3.11 9.59
N LEU A 194 7.56 3.86 9.69
CA LEU A 194 8.01 4.88 8.74
C LEU A 194 9.28 4.41 8.03
N LEU A 195 9.27 4.38 6.71
CA LEU A 195 10.36 4.00 5.84
C LEU A 195 10.91 5.20 5.04
#